data_786d09a3a117e66e01ff6ce861529303
#
_entry.id   786d09a3a117e66e01ff6ce861529303
#
_cell.length_a   1.000
_cell.length_b   1.000
_cell.length_c   1.000
_cell.angle_alpha   90.00
_cell.angle_beta   90.00
_cell.angle_gamma   90.00
#
_symmetry.space_group_name_H-M   'P 1'
#
loop_
_entity.id
_entity.type
_entity.pdbx_description
1 polymer ?
#
loop_
_entity_poly.entity_id
_entity_poly.type
_entity_poly.pdbx_seq_one_letter_code
_entity_poly.pdbx_strand_id
1 'polypeptide(L)'
;VRRHVLFAEEEIGSGDLLMIVKNNYHYTGKQQQQDRQENPEQQPGDTNFIANGDTARLRRIRRFEDFYGFRFAQASLVFPDYDDMELECQVLLDTLSSESPALTREQSSRLFFAVAEDYADIPSKAKRYKEVRENPYFNAMQVKFAYAVTCHKAQGGQWRCVFVDRMLFGEETISRDLLRWLYTALTRATEKLYFINFDERFFEDK
;
A
#
# COMPACT_ATOMS: atom_id res chain seq x y z
N VAL A 1 8.99 9.39 11.19
CA VAL A 1 8.08 10.48 10.82
C VAL A 1 6.81 10.42 11.68
N ARG A 2 5.97 9.38 11.60
CA ARG A 2 4.65 9.31 12.23
C ARG A 2 4.68 9.59 13.75
N ARG A 3 5.54 8.91 14.51
CA ARG A 3 5.65 9.12 15.97
C ARG A 3 6.35 10.41 16.37
N HIS A 4 7.45 10.78 15.70
CA HIS A 4 8.33 11.88 16.11
C HIS A 4 8.02 13.21 15.43
N VAL A 5 7.31 13.23 14.32
CA VAL A 5 6.96 14.45 13.59
C VAL A 5 5.47 14.72 13.68
N LEU A 6 4.64 13.70 13.54
CA LEU A 6 3.17 13.83 13.59
C LEU A 6 2.60 13.52 14.99
N PHE A 7 3.43 13.11 15.95
CA PHE A 7 3.06 12.79 17.33
C PHE A 7 1.89 11.79 17.45
N ALA A 8 1.75 10.89 16.47
CA ALA A 8 0.72 9.87 16.47
C ALA A 8 1.11 8.73 17.40
N GLU A 9 0.37 8.55 18.48
CA GLU A 9 0.59 7.49 19.49
C GLU A 9 -0.08 6.17 19.08
N GLU A 10 -1.20 6.24 18.38
CA GLU A 10 -1.95 5.07 17.91
C GLU A 10 -1.15 4.28 16.87
N GLU A 11 -1.40 2.98 16.78
CA GLU A 11 -0.76 2.12 15.78
C GLU A 11 -1.09 2.57 14.35
N ILE A 12 -2.34 2.92 14.10
CA ILE A 12 -2.86 3.46 12.86
C ILE A 12 -4.04 4.38 13.15
N GLY A 13 -4.17 5.49 12.46
CA GLY A 13 -5.21 6.49 12.73
C GLY A 13 -5.66 7.26 11.49
N SER A 14 -6.76 7.99 11.62
CA SER A 14 -7.28 8.85 10.56
C SER A 14 -6.23 9.85 10.08
N GLY A 15 -6.12 10.05 8.77
CA GLY A 15 -5.12 10.88 8.12
C GLY A 15 -3.81 10.18 7.80
N ASP A 16 -3.58 8.95 8.27
CA ASP A 16 -2.39 8.19 7.93
C ASP A 16 -2.28 7.96 6.41
N LEU A 17 -1.07 8.14 5.89
CA LEU A 17 -0.74 7.82 4.50
C LEU A 17 -0.28 6.37 4.41
N LEU A 18 -0.94 5.62 3.57
CA LEU A 18 -0.72 4.21 3.34
C LEU A 18 -0.31 3.97 1.89
N MET A 19 0.55 2.98 1.67
CA MET A 19 0.88 2.45 0.34
C MET A 19 0.37 1.02 0.24
N ILE A 20 -0.32 0.71 -0.82
CA ILE A 20 -0.73 -0.64 -1.17
C ILE A 20 0.50 -1.44 -1.55
N VAL A 21 0.67 -2.63 -1.00
CA VAL A 21 1.88 -3.45 -1.23
C VAL A 21 1.59 -4.76 -1.98
N LYS A 22 0.35 -4.95 -2.39
CA LYS A 22 -0.10 -6.07 -3.21
C LYS A 22 -1.29 -5.66 -4.06
N ASN A 23 -1.28 -6.00 -5.36
CA ASN A 23 -2.41 -5.75 -6.25
C ASN A 23 -3.70 -6.33 -5.67
N ASN A 24 -4.78 -5.56 -5.72
CA ASN A 24 -6.09 -5.97 -5.26
C ASN A 24 -7.12 -5.81 -6.38
N TYR A 25 -7.74 -6.93 -6.77
CA TYR A 25 -8.74 -7.01 -7.84
C TYR A 25 -10.17 -7.17 -7.30
N HIS A 26 -10.30 -7.37 -5.99
CA HIS A 26 -11.58 -7.74 -5.37
C HIS A 26 -12.52 -6.53 -5.22
N TYR A 27 -11.98 -5.42 -4.72
CA TYR A 27 -12.81 -4.27 -4.35
C TYR A 27 -13.28 -3.47 -5.57
N THR A 28 -12.44 -3.28 -6.56
CA THR A 28 -12.81 -2.57 -7.79
C THR A 28 -13.89 -3.30 -8.59
N GLY A 29 -13.81 -4.63 -8.66
CA GLY A 29 -14.84 -5.44 -9.31
C GLY A 29 -16.22 -5.33 -8.65
N LYS A 30 -16.28 -5.22 -7.32
CA LYS A 30 -17.53 -5.03 -6.58
C LYS A 30 -18.12 -3.63 -6.76
N GLN A 31 -17.28 -2.60 -6.71
CA GLN A 31 -17.70 -1.22 -6.92
C GLN A 31 -18.28 -1.02 -8.32
N GLN A 32 -17.61 -1.51 -9.35
CA GLN A 32 -18.11 -1.44 -10.73
C GLN A 32 -19.45 -2.17 -10.91
N GLN A 33 -19.72 -3.25 -10.15
CA GLN A 33 -21.01 -3.94 -10.20
C GLN A 33 -22.11 -3.14 -9.50
N GLN A 34 -21.81 -2.45 -8.39
CA GLN A 34 -22.75 -1.57 -7.70
C GLN A 34 -23.07 -0.33 -8.53
N ASP A 35 -22.03 0.34 -9.07
CA ASP A 35 -22.19 1.53 -9.91
C ASP A 35 -23.02 1.23 -11.17
N ARG A 36 -22.85 0.06 -11.78
CA ARG A 36 -23.68 -0.40 -12.91
C ARG A 36 -25.16 -0.64 -12.55
N GLN A 37 -25.42 -1.03 -11.31
CA GLN A 37 -26.80 -1.21 -10.84
C GLN A 37 -27.48 0.13 -10.54
N GLU A 38 -26.72 1.11 -10.03
CA GLU A 38 -27.23 2.45 -9.68
C GLU A 38 -27.22 3.42 -10.87
N ASN A 39 -26.27 3.30 -11.80
CA ASN A 39 -26.14 4.17 -12.97
C ASN A 39 -25.64 3.39 -14.21
N PRO A 40 -26.55 2.79 -14.99
CA PRO A 40 -26.20 1.96 -16.17
C PRO A 40 -25.47 2.71 -17.29
N GLU A 41 -25.56 4.05 -17.31
CA GLU A 41 -24.98 4.91 -18.35
C GLU A 41 -23.57 5.41 -18.02
N GLN A 42 -23.07 5.24 -16.79
CA GLN A 42 -21.71 5.57 -16.46
C GLN A 42 -20.75 4.54 -17.05
N GLN A 43 -19.83 5.00 -17.89
CA GLN A 43 -18.71 4.17 -18.34
C GLN A 43 -17.88 3.81 -17.11
N PRO A 44 -17.52 2.53 -16.94
CA PRO A 44 -16.65 2.12 -15.84
C PRO A 44 -15.34 2.89 -15.96
N GLY A 45 -14.94 3.57 -14.88
CA GLY A 45 -13.61 4.15 -14.83
C GLY A 45 -12.56 3.08 -15.16
N ASP A 46 -11.49 3.46 -15.85
CA ASP A 46 -10.45 2.54 -16.38
C ASP A 46 -9.71 1.72 -15.30
N THR A 47 -10.07 1.85 -14.03
CA THR A 47 -9.39 1.21 -12.90
C THR A 47 -9.96 -0.17 -12.63
N ASN A 48 -9.36 -1.18 -13.23
CA ASN A 48 -9.76 -2.58 -13.04
C ASN A 48 -9.22 -3.21 -11.74
N PHE A 49 -8.29 -2.57 -11.05
CA PHE A 49 -7.67 -3.06 -9.81
C PHE A 49 -6.92 -1.92 -9.11
N ILE A 50 -6.66 -2.08 -7.81
CA ILE A 50 -5.77 -1.22 -7.04
C ILE A 50 -4.38 -1.81 -7.11
N ALA A 51 -3.41 -1.03 -7.56
CA ALA A 51 -2.07 -1.50 -7.86
C ALA A 51 -1.15 -1.52 -6.63
N ASN A 52 -0.16 -2.40 -6.65
CA ASN A 52 0.97 -2.30 -5.74
C ASN A 52 1.75 -1.00 -6.04
N GLY A 53 1.89 -0.15 -5.04
CA GLY A 53 2.51 1.17 -5.13
C GLY A 53 1.52 2.33 -5.04
N ASP A 54 0.22 2.08 -5.25
CA ASP A 54 -0.81 3.09 -5.08
C ASP A 54 -0.81 3.63 -3.65
N THR A 55 -1.09 4.93 -3.53
CA THR A 55 -1.19 5.60 -2.25
C THR A 55 -2.64 5.84 -1.86
N ALA A 56 -2.92 5.66 -0.59
CA ALA A 56 -4.23 5.92 -0.02
C ALA A 56 -4.10 6.72 1.28
N ARG A 57 -5.09 7.54 1.57
CA ARG A 57 -5.26 8.20 2.87
C ARG A 57 -6.30 7.46 3.67
N LEU A 58 -5.96 7.07 4.88
CA LEU A 58 -6.92 6.50 5.82
C LEU A 58 -7.89 7.58 6.28
N ARG A 59 -9.15 7.48 5.93
CA ARG A 59 -10.19 8.43 6.32
C ARG A 59 -10.71 8.14 7.73
N ARG A 60 -11.09 6.87 7.97
CA ARG A 60 -11.55 6.41 9.29
C ARG A 60 -11.40 4.91 9.44
N ILE A 61 -11.32 4.47 10.68
CA ILE A 61 -11.44 3.06 11.08
C ILE A 61 -12.81 2.89 11.74
N ARG A 62 -13.55 1.88 11.34
CA ARG A 62 -14.84 1.53 11.95
C ARG A 62 -14.64 0.59 13.14
N ARG A 63 -13.81 -0.44 12.96
CA ARG A 63 -13.50 -1.43 13.98
C ARG A 63 -12.21 -2.17 13.69
N PHE A 64 -11.62 -2.71 14.75
CA PHE A 64 -10.52 -3.65 14.68
C PHE A 64 -11.05 -5.07 14.91
N GLU A 65 -10.45 -6.04 14.24
CA GLU A 65 -10.88 -7.43 14.28
C GLU A 65 -9.68 -8.37 14.27
N ASP A 66 -9.75 -9.44 15.07
CA ASP A 66 -8.77 -10.51 15.09
C ASP A 66 -9.44 -11.78 14.52
N PHE A 67 -9.09 -12.14 13.28
CA PHE A 67 -9.61 -13.31 12.59
C PHE A 67 -8.50 -14.10 11.91
N TYR A 68 -8.66 -15.41 11.84
CA TYR A 68 -7.76 -16.32 11.11
C TYR A 68 -6.30 -16.22 11.56
N GLY A 69 -6.07 -15.77 12.81
CA GLY A 69 -4.73 -15.52 13.34
C GLY A 69 -4.01 -14.31 12.77
N PHE A 70 -4.77 -13.35 12.24
CA PHE A 70 -4.31 -12.06 11.75
C PHE A 70 -5.17 -10.92 12.28
N ARG A 71 -4.60 -9.72 12.26
CA ARG A 71 -5.26 -8.50 12.71
C ARG A 71 -5.75 -7.71 11.50
N PHE A 72 -7.01 -7.31 11.56
CA PHE A 72 -7.66 -6.53 10.50
C PHE A 72 -8.25 -5.24 11.06
N ALA A 73 -8.46 -4.28 10.17
CA ALA A 73 -9.30 -3.11 10.43
C ALA A 73 -10.31 -2.96 9.30
N GLN A 74 -11.58 -2.80 9.64
CA GLN A 74 -12.56 -2.30 8.68
C GLN A 74 -12.39 -0.80 8.58
N ALA A 75 -11.98 -0.32 7.40
CA ALA A 75 -11.58 1.07 7.21
C ALA A 75 -12.11 1.65 5.89
N SER A 76 -12.20 2.99 5.86
CA SER A 76 -12.43 3.77 4.65
C SER A 76 -11.11 4.39 4.22
N LEU A 77 -10.69 4.07 2.99
CA LEU A 77 -9.51 4.58 2.32
C LEU A 77 -9.92 5.54 1.19
N VAL A 78 -9.19 6.64 1.06
CA VAL A 78 -9.34 7.59 -0.06
C VAL A 78 -8.10 7.49 -0.94
N PHE A 79 -8.30 7.33 -2.23
CA PHE A 79 -7.24 7.19 -3.24
C PHE A 79 -7.13 8.48 -4.06
N PRO A 80 -6.17 9.38 -3.76
CA PRO A 80 -6.04 10.66 -4.46
C PRO A 80 -5.75 10.51 -5.95
N ASP A 81 -5.01 9.46 -6.34
CA ASP A 81 -4.66 9.19 -7.74
C ASP A 81 -5.84 8.66 -8.57
N TYR A 82 -6.98 8.41 -7.94
CA TYR A 82 -8.24 7.94 -8.55
C TYR A 82 -9.40 8.89 -8.24
N ASP A 83 -9.20 10.19 -8.47
CA ASP A 83 -10.20 11.24 -8.28
C ASP A 83 -10.83 11.24 -6.86
N ASP A 84 -9.97 11.03 -5.84
CA ASP A 84 -10.38 10.90 -4.44
C ASP A 84 -11.42 9.79 -4.18
N MET A 85 -11.37 8.72 -4.98
CA MET A 85 -12.23 7.55 -4.80
C MET A 85 -12.16 7.04 -3.36
N GLU A 86 -13.32 6.98 -2.70
CA GLU A 86 -13.43 6.40 -1.35
C GLU A 86 -13.83 4.93 -1.42
N LEU A 87 -13.12 4.09 -0.67
CA LEU A 87 -13.31 2.66 -0.63
C LEU A 87 -13.41 2.15 0.80
N GLU A 88 -14.52 1.49 1.12
CA GLU A 88 -14.68 0.72 2.35
C GLU A 88 -14.10 -0.69 2.14
N CYS A 89 -13.11 -1.06 2.95
CA CYS A 89 -12.41 -2.34 2.79
C CYS A 89 -11.87 -2.89 4.11
N GLN A 90 -11.50 -4.16 4.10
CA GLN A 90 -10.67 -4.76 5.14
C GLN A 90 -9.22 -4.42 4.86
N VAL A 91 -8.51 -3.94 5.88
CA VAL A 91 -7.07 -3.65 5.87
C VAL A 91 -6.37 -4.65 6.77
N LEU A 92 -5.31 -5.27 6.29
CA LEU A 92 -4.49 -6.22 7.05
C LEU A 92 -3.40 -5.46 7.81
N LEU A 93 -3.48 -5.43 9.14
CA LEU A 93 -2.59 -4.64 9.99
C LEU A 93 -1.22 -5.28 10.19
N ASP A 94 -1.12 -6.61 10.13
CA ASP A 94 0.16 -7.32 10.30
C ASP A 94 1.22 -6.90 9.29
N THR A 95 0.82 -6.41 8.13
CA THR A 95 1.77 -5.91 7.13
C THR A 95 2.39 -4.57 7.49
N LEU A 96 1.77 -3.75 8.35
CA LEU A 96 2.29 -2.44 8.74
C LEU A 96 3.64 -2.53 9.45
N SER A 97 3.79 -3.49 10.36
CA SER A 97 4.98 -3.67 11.21
C SER A 97 5.92 -4.77 10.70
N SER A 98 5.51 -5.56 9.71
CA SER A 98 6.34 -6.63 9.13
C SER A 98 7.55 -6.07 8.40
N GLU A 99 8.71 -6.72 8.49
CA GLU A 99 9.88 -6.41 7.64
C GLU A 99 9.64 -6.79 6.17
N SER A 100 8.84 -7.82 5.92
CA SER A 100 8.44 -8.22 4.57
C SER A 100 7.57 -7.16 3.90
N PRO A 101 7.72 -6.92 2.60
CA PRO A 101 6.90 -5.96 1.85
C PRO A 101 5.40 -6.25 1.93
N ALA A 102 5.02 -7.52 1.90
CA ALA A 102 3.64 -8.02 1.98
C ALA A 102 3.63 -9.32 2.80
N LEU A 103 2.49 -9.97 2.95
CA LEU A 103 2.45 -11.32 3.55
C LEU A 103 3.40 -12.26 2.81
N THR A 104 4.18 -13.02 3.57
CA THR A 104 4.99 -14.10 3.01
C THR A 104 4.11 -15.17 2.39
N ARG A 105 4.71 -16.04 1.57
CA ARG A 105 3.98 -17.18 0.97
C ARG A 105 3.38 -18.09 2.04
N GLU A 106 4.10 -18.32 3.13
CA GLU A 106 3.65 -19.13 4.25
C GLU A 106 2.45 -18.47 4.96
N GLN A 107 2.55 -17.18 5.31
CA GLN A 107 1.46 -16.43 5.91
C GLN A 107 0.22 -16.38 5.02
N SER A 108 0.41 -16.17 3.70
CA SER A 108 -0.70 -16.17 2.73
C SER A 108 -1.38 -17.55 2.65
N SER A 109 -0.60 -18.63 2.71
CA SER A 109 -1.14 -19.99 2.74
C SER A 109 -1.89 -20.25 4.04
N ARG A 110 -1.36 -19.83 5.19
CA ARG A 110 -2.04 -19.94 6.47
C ARG A 110 -3.39 -19.22 6.47
N LEU A 111 -3.43 -17.98 5.97
CA LEU A 111 -4.67 -17.23 5.83
C LEU A 111 -5.67 -17.95 4.91
N PHE A 112 -5.19 -18.46 3.76
CA PHE A 112 -6.04 -19.19 2.82
C PHE A 112 -6.71 -20.41 3.46
N PHE A 113 -5.93 -21.23 4.17
CA PHE A 113 -6.47 -22.43 4.80
C PHE A 113 -7.40 -22.11 5.96
N ALA A 114 -7.06 -21.12 6.79
CA ALA A 114 -7.92 -20.69 7.89
C ALA A 114 -9.29 -20.16 7.37
N VAL A 115 -9.30 -19.36 6.31
CA VAL A 115 -10.55 -18.93 5.67
C VAL A 115 -11.29 -20.09 5.02
N ALA A 116 -10.58 -21.11 4.47
CA ALA A 116 -11.20 -22.26 3.84
C ALA A 116 -11.96 -23.17 4.83
N GLU A 117 -11.63 -23.10 6.11
CA GLU A 117 -12.36 -23.84 7.16
C GLU A 117 -13.81 -23.36 7.29
N ASP A 118 -14.09 -22.07 7.12
CA ASP A 118 -15.46 -21.53 7.13
C ASP A 118 -16.35 -22.08 6.02
N TYR A 119 -15.75 -22.60 4.96
CA TYR A 119 -16.41 -23.16 3.79
C TYR A 119 -16.32 -24.70 3.73
N ALA A 120 -15.99 -25.36 4.87
CA ALA A 120 -15.78 -26.81 4.93
C ALA A 120 -17.03 -27.59 4.49
N ASP A 121 -18.22 -27.05 4.73
CA ASP A 121 -19.51 -27.67 4.38
C ASP A 121 -19.76 -27.73 2.86
N ILE A 122 -18.98 -26.98 2.05
CA ILE A 122 -19.11 -27.03 0.59
C ILE A 122 -18.40 -28.29 0.07
N PRO A 123 -19.13 -29.29 -0.49
CA PRO A 123 -18.51 -30.56 -0.91
C PRO A 123 -17.51 -30.38 -2.07
N SER A 124 -17.81 -29.46 -2.98
CA SER A 124 -16.97 -29.19 -4.14
C SER A 124 -15.76 -28.34 -3.77
N LYS A 125 -14.56 -28.92 -3.89
CA LYS A 125 -13.27 -28.21 -3.66
C LYS A 125 -13.13 -26.96 -4.53
N ALA A 126 -13.56 -27.02 -5.79
CA ALA A 126 -13.50 -25.87 -6.71
C ALA A 126 -14.43 -24.73 -6.26
N LYS A 127 -15.65 -25.04 -5.80
CA LYS A 127 -16.58 -24.04 -5.26
C LYS A 127 -16.03 -23.44 -3.97
N ARG A 128 -15.52 -24.27 -3.04
CA ARG A 128 -14.90 -23.81 -1.79
C ARG A 128 -13.78 -22.80 -2.06
N TYR A 129 -12.88 -23.11 -2.98
CA TYR A 129 -11.77 -22.22 -3.33
C TYR A 129 -12.24 -20.92 -4.00
N LYS A 130 -13.36 -20.96 -4.70
CA LYS A 130 -13.99 -19.74 -5.24
C LYS A 130 -14.47 -18.84 -4.11
N GLU A 131 -15.20 -19.38 -3.13
CA GLU A 131 -15.68 -18.62 -1.97
C GLU A 131 -14.53 -18.01 -1.17
N VAL A 132 -13.43 -18.77 -0.93
CA VAL A 132 -12.24 -18.22 -0.28
C VAL A 132 -11.68 -17.03 -1.05
N ARG A 133 -11.62 -17.09 -2.38
CA ARG A 133 -11.11 -15.98 -3.22
C ARG A 133 -12.04 -14.77 -3.24
N GLU A 134 -13.30 -14.93 -2.91
CA GLU A 134 -14.26 -13.84 -2.79
C GLU A 134 -14.41 -13.32 -1.35
N ASN A 135 -13.78 -13.98 -0.39
CA ASN A 135 -13.82 -13.57 1.03
C ASN A 135 -13.09 -12.25 1.27
N PRO A 136 -13.70 -11.27 1.97
CA PRO A 136 -13.12 -9.95 2.19
C PRO A 136 -11.84 -9.96 3.04
N TYR A 137 -11.71 -10.90 3.97
CA TYR A 137 -10.49 -11.01 4.79
C TYR A 137 -9.32 -11.62 4.00
N PHE A 138 -9.59 -12.58 3.12
CA PHE A 138 -8.56 -13.11 2.20
C PHE A 138 -8.09 -12.04 1.21
N ASN A 139 -8.98 -11.14 0.83
CA ASN A 139 -8.71 -10.01 -0.06
C ASN A 139 -8.43 -8.70 0.68
N ALA A 140 -8.15 -8.75 1.98
CA ALA A 140 -7.82 -7.55 2.74
C ALA A 140 -6.66 -6.78 2.11
N MET A 141 -6.76 -5.44 2.11
CA MET A 141 -5.70 -4.56 1.62
C MET A 141 -4.45 -4.75 2.44
N GLN A 142 -3.37 -5.15 1.79
CA GLN A 142 -2.06 -5.23 2.40
C GLN A 142 -1.36 -3.88 2.24
N VAL A 143 -1.01 -3.25 3.34
CA VAL A 143 -0.55 -1.86 3.37
C VAL A 143 0.73 -1.68 4.17
N LYS A 144 1.48 -0.63 3.83
CA LYS A 144 2.58 -0.06 4.62
C LYS A 144 2.33 1.43 4.81
N PHE A 145 2.98 2.04 5.81
CA PHE A 145 2.99 3.49 5.87
C PHE A 145 3.75 4.09 4.69
N ALA A 146 3.19 5.15 4.09
CA ALA A 146 3.74 5.83 2.91
C ALA A 146 4.51 7.11 3.24
N TYR A 147 4.92 7.32 4.49
CA TYR A 147 5.70 8.50 4.91
C TYR A 147 7.14 8.50 4.41
N ALA A 148 7.67 7.34 4.08
CA ALA A 148 8.93 7.15 3.40
C ALA A 148 8.86 5.91 2.51
N VAL A 149 9.38 6.02 1.31
CA VAL A 149 9.35 4.95 0.32
C VAL A 149 10.75 4.71 -0.24
N THR A 150 11.03 3.49 -0.66
CA THR A 150 12.29 3.24 -1.37
C THR A 150 12.27 3.90 -2.74
N CYS A 151 13.43 4.29 -3.25
CA CYS A 151 13.57 4.89 -4.57
C CYS A 151 12.92 4.03 -5.68
N HIS A 152 13.03 2.71 -5.59
CA HIS A 152 12.40 1.79 -6.54
C HIS A 152 10.86 1.88 -6.53
N LYS A 153 10.27 2.02 -5.35
CA LYS A 153 8.81 2.19 -5.22
C LYS A 153 8.32 3.57 -5.63
N ALA A 154 9.21 4.56 -5.63
CA ALA A 154 8.92 5.91 -6.11
C ALA A 154 8.98 6.03 -7.65
N GLN A 155 9.36 4.98 -8.38
CA GLN A 155 9.40 5.01 -9.84
C GLN A 155 7.98 5.21 -10.40
N GLY A 156 7.86 6.12 -11.38
CA GLY A 156 6.59 6.51 -11.98
C GLY A 156 5.85 7.65 -11.25
N GLY A 157 6.05 7.83 -9.94
CA GLY A 157 5.48 8.94 -9.18
C GLY A 157 6.30 10.23 -9.30
N GLN A 158 5.65 11.38 -9.10
CA GLN A 158 6.27 12.70 -8.98
C GLN A 158 5.61 13.48 -7.84
N TRP A 159 6.40 14.26 -7.13
CA TRP A 159 5.95 15.06 -5.98
C TRP A 159 6.53 16.47 -6.04
N ARG A 160 5.78 17.44 -5.58
CA ARG A 160 6.24 18.84 -5.54
C ARG A 160 7.53 19.00 -4.72
N CYS A 161 7.63 18.25 -3.63
CA CYS A 161 8.76 18.32 -2.71
C CYS A 161 9.24 16.91 -2.37
N VAL A 162 10.53 16.64 -2.56
CA VAL A 162 11.16 15.34 -2.29
C VAL A 162 12.35 15.51 -1.36
N PHE A 163 12.40 14.67 -0.33
CA PHE A 163 13.54 14.51 0.56
C PHE A 163 14.23 13.20 0.22
N VAL A 164 15.48 13.27 -0.20
CA VAL A 164 16.29 12.10 -0.55
C VAL A 164 17.29 11.83 0.57
N ASP A 165 17.16 10.68 1.24
CA ASP A 165 18.07 10.28 2.31
C ASP A 165 19.06 9.23 1.79
N ARG A 166 20.35 9.52 1.98
CA ARG A 166 21.46 8.64 1.57
C ARG A 166 21.82 7.55 2.60
N MET A 167 21.11 7.43 3.70
CA MET A 167 21.45 6.62 4.87
C MET A 167 21.84 5.15 4.58
N LEU A 168 21.43 4.59 3.44
CA LEU A 168 21.70 3.19 3.06
C LEU A 168 22.97 2.99 2.22
N PHE A 169 23.63 4.07 1.81
CA PHE A 169 24.88 3.97 1.02
C PHE A 169 26.06 4.34 1.93
N GLY A 170 26.92 3.37 2.19
CA GLY A 170 28.16 3.58 2.92
C GLY A 170 29.07 4.63 2.29
N GLU A 171 30.18 4.95 2.95
CA GLU A 171 31.15 5.97 2.51
C GLU A 171 31.89 5.60 1.19
N GLU A 172 31.58 4.44 0.61
CA GLU A 172 32.29 3.89 -0.52
C GLU A 172 32.01 4.62 -1.84
N THR A 173 32.95 4.44 -2.75
CA THR A 173 33.12 5.04 -4.09
C THR A 173 31.82 5.27 -4.84
N ILE A 174 31.71 6.42 -5.54
CA ILE A 174 30.62 6.71 -6.48
C ILE A 174 30.51 5.59 -7.51
N SER A 175 29.56 4.70 -7.32
CA SER A 175 29.31 3.57 -8.20
C SER A 175 28.28 3.94 -9.28
N ARG A 176 28.26 3.18 -10.39
CA ARG A 176 27.24 3.34 -11.43
C ARG A 176 25.82 3.11 -10.89
N ASP A 177 25.65 2.23 -9.92
CA ASP A 177 24.34 1.95 -9.30
C ASP A 177 23.89 3.07 -8.40
N LEU A 178 24.80 3.73 -7.67
CA LEU A 178 24.51 4.95 -6.92
C LEU A 178 24.05 6.07 -7.86
N LEU A 179 24.72 6.26 -9.00
CA LEU A 179 24.33 7.27 -9.98
C LEU A 179 22.94 7.01 -10.60
N ARG A 180 22.63 5.76 -10.90
CA ARG A 180 21.29 5.36 -11.37
C ARG A 180 20.22 5.58 -10.31
N TRP A 181 20.53 5.23 -9.07
CA TRP A 181 19.65 5.47 -7.94
C TRP A 181 19.40 6.96 -7.73
N LEU A 182 20.46 7.77 -7.73
CA LEU A 182 20.39 9.24 -7.64
C LEU A 182 19.52 9.79 -8.77
N TYR A 183 19.79 9.43 -10.02
CA TYR A 183 18.99 9.89 -11.16
C TYR A 183 17.49 9.60 -10.94
N THR A 184 17.17 8.37 -10.53
CA THR A 184 15.78 7.99 -10.24
C THR A 184 15.18 8.84 -9.12
N ALA A 185 15.93 9.05 -8.02
CA ALA A 185 15.46 9.84 -6.88
C ALA A 185 15.25 11.33 -7.23
N LEU A 186 16.22 11.95 -7.93
CA LEU A 186 16.22 13.37 -8.28
C LEU A 186 15.05 13.71 -9.21
N THR A 187 14.77 12.85 -10.19
CA THR A 187 13.70 13.06 -11.17
C THR A 187 12.29 12.88 -10.59
N ARG A 188 12.16 12.60 -9.29
CA ARG A 188 10.85 12.52 -8.61
C ARG A 188 10.32 13.89 -8.17
N ALA A 189 11.20 14.87 -7.95
CA ALA A 189 10.79 16.21 -7.53
C ALA A 189 10.37 17.07 -8.73
N THR A 190 9.23 17.78 -8.60
CA THR A 190 8.77 18.73 -9.59
C THR A 190 9.06 20.19 -9.24
N GLU A 191 9.25 20.52 -7.94
CA GLU A 191 9.50 21.88 -7.48
C GLU A 191 10.72 21.98 -6.58
N LYS A 192 10.80 21.14 -5.52
CA LYS A 192 11.85 21.22 -4.50
C LYS A 192 12.44 19.86 -4.19
N LEU A 193 13.77 19.85 -4.06
CA LEU A 193 14.54 18.67 -3.73
C LEU A 193 15.45 18.97 -2.54
N TYR A 194 15.43 18.11 -1.54
CA TYR A 194 16.26 18.21 -0.36
C TYR A 194 17.10 16.95 -0.20
N PHE A 195 18.39 17.15 0.07
CA PHE A 195 19.34 16.08 0.34
C PHE A 195 19.55 15.94 1.85
N ILE A 196 19.46 14.71 2.35
CA ILE A 196 19.68 14.37 3.75
C ILE A 196 20.82 13.37 3.82
N ASN A 197 21.75 13.59 4.74
CA ASN A 197 22.93 12.72 4.96
C ASN A 197 23.82 12.55 3.71
N PHE A 198 23.88 13.57 2.85
CA PHE A 198 24.81 13.62 1.73
C PHE A 198 26.11 14.28 2.16
N ASP A 199 27.23 13.72 1.74
CA ASP A 199 28.57 14.24 1.94
C ASP A 199 28.81 15.48 1.04
N GLU A 200 29.62 16.44 1.50
CA GLU A 200 29.95 17.69 0.78
C GLU A 200 30.53 17.43 -0.63
N ARG A 201 31.21 16.32 -0.84
CA ARG A 201 31.77 15.91 -2.15
C ARG A 201 30.72 15.72 -3.26
N PHE A 202 29.43 15.68 -2.93
CA PHE A 202 28.34 15.64 -3.91
C PHE A 202 27.89 17.02 -4.36
N PHE A 203 28.41 18.06 -3.75
CA PHE A 203 28.11 19.45 -4.08
C PHE A 203 29.37 20.10 -4.64
N GLU A 204 29.24 20.82 -5.75
CA GLU A 204 30.35 21.56 -6.31
C GLU A 204 30.76 22.67 -5.33
N ASP A 205 32.06 22.78 -5.06
CA ASP A 205 32.63 23.98 -4.43
C ASP A 205 32.42 25.15 -5.40
N LYS A 206 31.70 26.16 -4.95
CA LYS A 206 31.55 27.42 -5.68
C LYS A 206 32.77 28.30 -5.50
#